data_50639b45ce0925e3cbbf2727ba868dd6
#
_entry.id   50639b45ce0925e3cbbf2727ba868dd6
#
_cell.length_a   1.000
_cell.length_b   1.000
_cell.length_c   1.000
_cell.angle_alpha   90.00
_cell.angle_beta   90.00
_cell.angle_gamma   90.00
#
_symmetry.space_group_name_H-M   'P 1'
#
loop_
_entity.id
_entity.type
_entity.pdbx_description
1 polymer ?
#
loop_
_entity_poly.entity_id
_entity_poly.type
_entity_poly.pdbx_seq_one_letter_code
_entity_poly.pdbx_strand_id
1 'polypeptide(L)'
;MNKVFSNIAWEHYTYWQIEDRKILRKINELIRDIERNGNTGLGKPEPLKHELYGYWSRRVTDEHRLIYKIENDEILIVSCRYHY
;
A
#
# COMPACT_ATOMS: atom_id res chain seq x y z
N MET A 1 4.97 -14.18 1.29
CA MET A 1 4.82 -13.12 2.32
C MET A 1 3.41 -13.04 2.84
N ASN A 2 3.26 -12.88 4.13
CA ASN A 2 1.96 -12.61 4.71
C ASN A 2 1.61 -11.14 4.51
N LYS A 3 0.32 -10.85 4.34
CA LYS A 3 -0.17 -9.48 4.25
C LYS A 3 -0.83 -9.13 5.58
N VAL A 4 -0.35 -8.07 6.19
CA VAL A 4 -0.87 -7.61 7.49
C VAL A 4 -1.41 -6.20 7.30
N PHE A 5 -2.71 -6.02 7.54
CA PHE A 5 -3.35 -4.71 7.44
C PHE A 5 -3.53 -4.12 8.84
N SER A 6 -3.11 -2.87 9.01
CA SER A 6 -3.51 -2.15 10.21
C SER A 6 -5.02 -1.95 10.20
N ASN A 7 -5.60 -1.59 11.34
CA ASN A 7 -7.05 -1.33 11.40
C ASN A 7 -7.46 -0.23 10.42
N ILE A 8 -6.66 0.84 10.32
CA ILE A 8 -6.94 1.94 9.40
C ILE A 8 -6.84 1.47 7.95
N ALA A 9 -5.79 0.72 7.62
CA ALA A 9 -5.62 0.19 6.26
C ALA A 9 -6.78 -0.75 5.89
N TRP A 10 -7.25 -1.55 6.83
CA TRP A 10 -8.38 -2.43 6.60
C TRP A 10 -9.67 -1.64 6.32
N GLU A 11 -9.89 -0.55 7.05
CA GLU A 11 -11.02 0.35 6.77
C GLU A 11 -10.92 0.95 5.37
N HIS A 12 -9.73 1.38 4.96
CA HIS A 12 -9.51 1.90 3.61
C HIS A 12 -9.80 0.84 2.56
N TYR A 13 -9.29 -0.35 2.77
CA TYR A 13 -9.43 -1.44 1.83
C TYR A 13 -10.90 -1.83 1.64
N THR A 14 -11.66 -1.96 2.73
CA THR A 14 -13.08 -2.29 2.68
C THR A 14 -13.91 -1.15 2.08
N TYR A 15 -13.49 0.11 2.31
CA TYR A 15 -14.12 1.26 1.68
C TYR A 15 -14.05 1.14 0.15
N TRP A 16 -12.89 0.79 -0.39
CA TRP A 16 -12.73 0.64 -1.84
C TRP A 16 -13.53 -0.53 -2.41
N GLN A 17 -13.77 -1.57 -1.64
CA GLN A 17 -14.60 -2.69 -2.08
C GLN A 17 -16.02 -2.24 -2.42
N ILE A 18 -16.49 -1.21 -1.76
CA ILE A 18 -17.84 -0.67 -1.96
C ILE A 18 -17.83 0.50 -2.93
N GLU A 19 -16.87 1.42 -2.77
CA GLU A 19 -16.90 2.71 -3.44
C GLU A 19 -16.22 2.75 -4.80
N ASP A 20 -15.17 1.99 -5.02
CA ASP A 20 -14.46 2.01 -6.30
C ASP A 20 -13.63 0.75 -6.51
N ARG A 21 -14.18 -0.17 -7.27
CA ARG A 21 -13.51 -1.43 -7.52
C ARG A 21 -12.27 -1.33 -8.43
N LYS A 22 -12.17 -0.27 -9.21
CA LYS A 22 -10.97 -0.03 -10.03
C LYS A 22 -9.78 0.29 -9.13
N ILE A 23 -10.02 1.11 -8.12
CA ILE A 23 -8.98 1.43 -7.13
C ILE A 23 -8.62 0.18 -6.34
N LEU A 24 -9.60 -0.61 -5.94
CA LEU A 24 -9.34 -1.87 -5.25
C LEU A 24 -8.42 -2.78 -6.06
N ARG A 25 -8.72 -2.95 -7.35
CA ARG A 25 -7.89 -3.78 -8.23
C ARG A 25 -6.47 -3.25 -8.35
N LYS A 26 -6.31 -1.93 -8.40
CA LYS A 26 -4.99 -1.31 -8.45
C LYS A 26 -4.21 -1.60 -7.17
N ILE A 27 -4.85 -1.48 -6.02
CA ILE A 27 -4.22 -1.80 -4.74
C ILE A 27 -3.77 -3.26 -4.71
N ASN A 28 -4.64 -4.18 -5.14
CA ASN A 28 -4.29 -5.60 -5.20
C ASN A 28 -3.11 -5.86 -6.13
N GLU A 29 -3.08 -5.18 -7.28
CA GLU A 29 -1.98 -5.29 -8.23
C GLU A 29 -0.66 -4.81 -7.60
N LEU A 30 -0.71 -3.69 -6.88
CA LEU A 30 0.47 -3.16 -6.20
C LEU A 30 0.98 -4.12 -5.12
N ILE A 31 0.08 -4.71 -4.35
CA ILE A 31 0.47 -5.67 -3.31
C ILE A 31 1.15 -6.90 -3.93
N ARG A 32 0.63 -7.41 -5.04
CA ARG A 32 1.26 -8.51 -5.76
C ARG A 32 2.63 -8.13 -6.29
N ASP A 33 2.77 -6.91 -6.77
CA ASP A 33 4.05 -6.43 -7.27
C ASP A 33 5.07 -6.31 -6.14
N ILE A 34 4.65 -5.86 -4.96
CA ILE A 34 5.52 -5.83 -3.78
C ILE A 34 6.03 -7.24 -3.45
N GLU A 35 5.17 -8.25 -3.51
CA GLU A 35 5.58 -9.64 -3.26
C GLU A 35 6.65 -10.11 -4.23
N ARG A 36 6.56 -9.69 -5.49
CA ARG A 36 7.51 -10.12 -6.53
C ARG A 36 8.80 -9.33 -6.52
N ASN A 37 8.70 -8.02 -6.35
CA ASN A 37 9.79 -7.10 -6.62
C ASN A 37 10.29 -6.30 -5.41
N GLY A 38 9.70 -6.49 -4.25
CA GLY A 38 10.09 -5.74 -3.05
C GLY A 38 9.79 -4.26 -3.20
N ASN A 39 10.80 -3.43 -3.00
CA ASN A 39 10.64 -1.97 -3.05
C ASN A 39 10.96 -1.35 -4.41
N THR A 40 10.80 -2.12 -5.47
CA THR A 40 10.92 -1.62 -6.86
C THR A 40 9.69 -2.06 -7.63
N GLY A 41 9.40 -1.40 -8.75
CA GLY A 41 8.32 -1.83 -9.63
C GLY A 41 7.22 -0.80 -9.80
N LEU A 42 5.97 -1.26 -9.83
CA LEU A 42 4.82 -0.45 -10.16
C LEU A 42 4.51 0.63 -9.13
N GLY A 43 3.90 1.74 -9.59
CA GLY A 43 3.40 2.77 -8.69
C GLY A 43 4.45 3.71 -8.12
N LYS A 44 5.64 3.76 -8.74
CA LYS A 44 6.73 4.65 -8.33
C LYS A 44 7.07 4.51 -6.85
N PRO A 45 7.56 3.34 -6.42
CA PRO A 45 7.90 3.13 -5.00
C PRO A 45 8.87 4.20 -4.50
N GLU A 46 8.58 4.75 -3.35
CA GLU A 46 9.34 5.84 -2.76
C GLU A 46 9.50 5.64 -1.26
N PRO A 47 10.74 5.71 -0.73
CA PRO A 47 10.92 5.61 0.72
C PRO A 47 10.45 6.88 1.40
N LEU A 48 9.84 6.72 2.55
CA LEU A 48 9.32 7.83 3.33
C LEU A 48 10.34 8.27 4.39
N LYS A 49 10.14 9.48 4.89
CA LYS A 49 11.09 10.12 5.82
C LYS A 49 10.41 10.47 7.14
N HIS A 50 11.21 10.96 8.07
CA HIS A 50 10.76 11.45 9.37
C HIS A 50 9.98 10.37 10.15
N GLU A 51 8.78 10.66 10.56
CA GLU A 51 7.96 9.75 11.36
C GLU A 51 7.63 8.45 10.67
N LEU A 52 7.65 8.45 9.33
CA LEU A 52 7.38 7.26 8.53
C LEU A 52 8.65 6.64 7.95
N TYR A 53 9.80 6.96 8.52
CA TYR A 53 11.05 6.36 8.10
C TYR A 53 10.97 4.83 8.20
N GLY A 54 11.39 4.16 7.14
CA GLY A 54 11.29 2.71 7.05
C GLY A 54 10.06 2.22 6.28
N TYR A 55 9.09 3.09 6.09
CA TYR A 55 7.92 2.80 5.27
C TYR A 55 8.12 3.31 3.85
N TRP A 56 7.35 2.74 2.95
CA TRP A 56 7.39 3.09 1.53
C TRP A 56 6.00 3.45 1.05
N SER A 57 5.91 4.26 0.00
CA SER A 57 4.64 4.56 -0.64
C SER A 57 4.68 4.14 -2.10
N ARG A 58 3.52 3.73 -2.60
CA ARG A 58 3.29 3.53 -4.02
C ARG A 58 2.04 4.27 -4.42
N ARG A 59 2.02 4.83 -5.62
CA ARG A 59 0.86 5.55 -6.13
C ARG A 59 -0.24 4.58 -6.52
N VAL A 60 -1.42 4.78 -5.95
CA VAL A 60 -2.64 4.09 -6.36
C VAL A 60 -3.32 4.91 -7.45
N THR A 61 -3.52 6.20 -7.16
CA THR A 61 -4.00 7.23 -8.09
C THR A 61 -3.22 8.51 -7.77
N ASP A 62 -3.54 9.61 -8.44
CA ASP A 62 -2.93 10.89 -8.09
C ASP A 62 -3.24 11.30 -6.65
N GLU A 63 -4.42 10.95 -6.16
CA GLU A 63 -4.86 11.33 -4.81
C GLU A 63 -4.49 10.32 -3.72
N HIS A 64 -4.33 9.06 -4.08
CA HIS A 64 -4.21 7.98 -3.09
C HIS A 64 -2.89 7.26 -3.16
N ARG A 65 -2.41 6.85 -1.99
CA ARG A 65 -1.14 6.12 -1.86
C ARG A 65 -1.35 4.84 -1.05
N LEU A 66 -0.59 3.83 -1.41
CA LEU A 66 -0.44 2.62 -0.61
C LEU A 66 0.81 2.80 0.23
N ILE A 67 0.66 2.80 1.55
CA ILE A 67 1.76 2.95 2.48
C ILE A 67 2.02 1.61 3.13
N TYR A 68 3.26 1.14 3.05
CA TYR A 68 3.58 -0.21 3.49
C TYR A 68 5.03 -0.30 3.95
N LYS A 69 5.34 -1.44 4.54
CA LYS A 69 6.69 -1.78 4.97
C LYS A 69 6.87 -3.29 4.81
N ILE A 70 8.04 -3.71 4.35
CA ILE A 70 8.37 -5.14 4.29
C ILE A 70 9.24 -5.44 5.51
N GLU A 71 8.81 -6.40 6.32
CA GLU A 71 9.52 -6.75 7.54
C GLU A 71 9.16 -8.20 7.93
N ASN A 72 10.16 -9.01 8.28
CA ASN A 72 9.93 -10.38 8.75
C ASN A 72 9.08 -11.23 7.82
N ASP A 73 9.34 -11.13 6.51
CA ASP A 73 8.59 -11.85 5.48
C ASP A 73 7.10 -11.50 5.46
N GLU A 74 6.79 -10.26 5.86
CA GLU A 74 5.44 -9.73 5.85
C GLU A 74 5.38 -8.41 5.10
N ILE A 75 4.25 -8.14 4.48
CA ILE A 75 3.93 -6.80 3.98
C ILE A 75 2.97 -6.18 4.98
N LEU A 76 3.44 -5.19 5.70
CA LEU A 76 2.63 -4.46 6.65
C LEU A 76 2.03 -3.26 5.93
N ILE A 77 0.71 -3.24 5.77
CA ILE A 77 -0.01 -2.18 5.07
C ILE A 77 -0.67 -1.29 6.11
N VAL A 78 -0.31 0.00 6.10
CA VAL A 78 -0.81 0.93 7.11
C VAL A 78 -1.81 1.93 6.58
N SER A 79 -1.87 2.12 5.26
CA SER A 79 -2.85 3.02 4.64
C SER A 79 -2.96 2.70 3.15
N CYS A 80 -4.14 2.84 2.57
CA CYS A 80 -4.32 2.74 1.12
C CYS A 80 -5.37 3.74 0.61
N ARG A 81 -5.53 4.83 1.32
CA ARG A 81 -6.41 5.93 0.95
C ARG A 81 -5.74 7.22 1.39
N TYR A 82 -6.01 8.31 0.64
CA TYR A 82 -5.44 9.62 0.87
C TYR A 82 -3.94 9.72 0.54
N HIS A 83 -3.49 10.91 0.58
CA HIS A 83 -2.12 11.33 0.33
C HIS A 83 -1.68 12.15 1.54
N TYR A 84 -0.49 11.97 2.00
CA TYR A 84 0.01 12.81 3.07
C TYR A 84 1.33 13.46 2.70
#